data_938e9507202ed91a6642ebfe6bd337f1
#
_entry.id   938e9507202ed91a6642ebfe6bd337f1
#
_cell.length_a   1.000
_cell.length_b   1.000
_cell.length_c   1.000
_cell.angle_alpha   90.00
_cell.angle_beta   90.00
_cell.angle_gamma   90.00
#
_symmetry.space_group_name_H-M   'P 1'
#
loop_
_entity.id
_entity.type
_entity.pdbx_description
1 polymer ?
#
loop_
_entity_poly.entity_id
_entity_poly.type
_entity_poly.pdbx_seq_one_letter_code
_entity_poly.pdbx_strand_id
1 'polypeptide(L)'
;MAGCPYGSRSFNFCDPAPYVKDENPDFPTRMRGVVEKCNFCAERLEMGQMPACVKASNGAIVFGDLNDPDSEIRRVLRENFTIRRKVELGTNPCVFYIV
;
A
#
# COMPACT_ATOMS: atom_id res chain seq x y z
N MET A 1 10.39 -10.57 8.05
CA MET A 1 9.44 -11.17 7.09
C MET A 1 8.51 -12.17 7.77
N ALA A 2 9.04 -13.12 8.48
CA ALA A 2 8.24 -14.14 9.17
C ALA A 2 7.29 -13.58 10.27
N GLY A 3 7.59 -12.41 10.81
CA GLY A 3 6.75 -11.78 11.83
C GLY A 3 5.47 -11.12 11.32
N CYS A 4 5.28 -10.99 10.01
CA CYS A 4 4.09 -10.38 9.46
C CYS A 4 2.92 -11.37 9.44
N PRO A 5 1.83 -11.14 10.24
CA PRO A 5 0.72 -12.09 10.29
C PRO A 5 -0.14 -12.11 9.02
N TYR A 6 0.04 -11.13 8.14
CA TYR A 6 -0.73 -10.99 6.89
C TYR A 6 0.00 -11.55 5.68
N GLY A 7 1.25 -11.98 5.81
CA GLY A 7 2.06 -12.45 4.71
C GLY A 7 2.34 -11.39 3.65
N SER A 8 2.37 -10.12 4.02
CA SER A 8 2.46 -8.98 3.09
C SER A 8 3.90 -8.48 2.89
N ARG A 9 4.88 -9.31 3.21
CA ARG A 9 6.29 -8.99 3.02
C ARG A 9 6.90 -9.92 1.99
N SER A 10 7.73 -9.38 1.10
CA SER A 10 8.53 -10.15 0.16
C SER A 10 10.00 -9.84 0.32
N PHE A 11 10.84 -10.82 0.01
CA PHE A 11 12.29 -10.70 0.14
C PHE A 11 12.96 -10.86 -1.22
N ASN A 12 13.91 -9.96 -1.53
CA ASN A 12 14.67 -10.01 -2.77
C ASN A 12 15.89 -10.92 -2.61
N PHE A 13 15.74 -12.19 -2.98
CA PHE A 13 16.84 -13.16 -2.92
C PHE A 13 17.90 -12.91 -4.00
N CYS A 14 17.50 -12.33 -5.14
CA CYS A 14 18.36 -12.01 -6.27
C CYS A 14 18.35 -10.53 -6.56
N ASP A 15 19.42 -10.04 -7.21
CA ASP A 15 19.45 -8.66 -7.70
C ASP A 15 18.36 -8.48 -8.78
N PRO A 16 17.40 -7.58 -8.60
CA PRO A 16 16.35 -7.36 -9.60
C PRO A 16 16.80 -6.59 -10.83
N ALA A 17 17.93 -5.86 -10.77
CA ALA A 17 18.40 -4.99 -11.85
C ALA A 17 18.49 -5.68 -13.21
N PRO A 18 19.04 -6.93 -13.33
CA PRO A 18 19.11 -7.62 -14.62
C PRO A 18 17.76 -7.93 -15.27
N TYR A 19 16.68 -7.94 -14.48
CA TYR A 19 15.33 -8.27 -14.94
C TYR A 19 14.48 -7.05 -15.26
N VAL A 20 14.97 -5.86 -14.94
CA VAL A 20 14.30 -4.58 -15.22
C VAL A 20 14.85 -4.06 -16.56
N LYS A 21 13.99 -4.04 -17.58
CA LYS A 21 14.39 -3.61 -18.92
C LYS A 21 14.61 -2.11 -19.03
N ASP A 22 13.71 -1.34 -18.43
CA ASP A 22 13.72 0.12 -18.45
C ASP A 22 13.64 0.64 -17.03
N GLU A 23 14.72 1.25 -16.53
CA GLU A 23 14.74 1.85 -15.21
C GLU A 23 14.01 3.20 -15.24
N ASN A 24 13.06 3.35 -14.32
CA ASN A 24 12.40 4.63 -14.10
C ASN A 24 13.23 5.44 -13.09
N PRO A 25 13.77 6.62 -13.47
CA PRO A 25 14.56 7.43 -12.54
C PRO A 25 13.78 7.92 -11.33
N ASP A 26 12.45 8.04 -11.46
CA ASP A 26 11.57 8.45 -10.35
C ASP A 26 11.20 7.29 -9.41
N PHE A 27 11.54 6.06 -9.81
CA PHE A 27 11.26 4.87 -9.01
C PHE A 27 12.50 3.95 -9.07
N PRO A 28 13.43 4.09 -8.12
CA PRO A 28 14.68 3.34 -8.17
C PRO A 28 14.46 1.84 -8.00
N THR A 29 15.23 1.06 -8.75
CA THR A 29 15.22 -0.40 -8.65
C THR A 29 15.70 -0.84 -7.27
N ARG A 30 15.00 -1.79 -6.68
CA ARG A 30 15.34 -2.31 -5.36
C ARG A 30 16.61 -3.17 -5.42
N MET A 31 17.25 -3.34 -4.28
CA MET A 31 18.50 -4.10 -4.16
C MET A 31 18.24 -5.53 -3.72
N ARG A 32 19.26 -6.38 -3.89
CA ARG A 32 19.29 -7.72 -3.31
C ARG A 32 19.35 -7.64 -1.78
N GLY A 33 18.70 -8.58 -1.11
CA GLY A 33 18.79 -8.74 0.34
C GLY A 33 17.90 -7.80 1.15
N VAL A 34 16.93 -7.16 0.51
CA VAL A 34 15.97 -6.27 1.19
C VAL A 34 14.60 -6.88 1.29
N VAL A 35 13.88 -6.54 2.35
CA VAL A 35 12.47 -6.89 2.52
C VAL A 35 11.61 -5.76 1.97
N GLU A 36 10.62 -6.11 1.19
CA GLU A 36 9.73 -5.14 0.55
C GLU A 36 8.29 -5.33 0.97
N LYS A 37 7.57 -4.23 1.01
CA LYS A 37 6.11 -4.19 1.16
C LYS A 37 5.56 -2.97 0.44
N CYS A 38 4.24 -2.90 0.35
CA CYS A 38 3.56 -1.70 -0.12
C CYS A 38 3.92 -0.50 0.76
N ASN A 39 4.37 0.59 0.14
CA ASN A 39 4.67 1.88 0.79
C ASN A 39 3.67 2.96 0.40
N PHE A 40 2.49 2.57 -0.09
CA PHE A 40 1.42 3.47 -0.58
C PHE A 40 1.86 4.34 -1.77
N CYS A 41 2.80 3.85 -2.59
CA CYS A 41 3.35 4.62 -3.72
C CYS A 41 3.89 5.99 -3.28
N ALA A 42 4.79 6.00 -2.30
CA ALA A 42 5.31 7.23 -1.70
C ALA A 42 5.83 8.23 -2.74
N GLU A 43 6.50 7.75 -3.79
CA GLU A 43 7.02 8.57 -4.86
C GLU A 43 5.90 9.28 -5.64
N ARG A 44 4.79 8.59 -5.88
CA ARG A 44 3.62 9.18 -6.55
C ARG A 44 2.92 10.20 -5.66
N LEU A 45 2.82 9.93 -4.36
CA LEU A 45 2.22 10.86 -3.40
C LEU A 45 3.02 12.15 -3.31
N GLU A 46 4.35 12.10 -3.37
CA GLU A 46 5.21 13.27 -3.39
C GLU A 46 4.96 14.15 -4.62
N MET A 47 4.58 13.56 -5.74
CA MET A 47 4.22 14.27 -6.97
C MET A 47 2.75 14.71 -7.01
N GLY A 48 2.00 14.53 -5.94
CA GLY A 48 0.58 14.86 -5.87
C GLY A 48 -0.33 13.89 -6.61
N GLN A 49 0.16 12.68 -6.92
CA GLN A 49 -0.60 11.65 -7.62
C GLN A 49 -1.13 10.60 -6.66
N MET A 50 -2.26 9.98 -6.99
CA MET A 50 -2.79 8.85 -6.23
C MET A 50 -1.98 7.57 -6.48
N PRO A 51 -1.97 6.63 -5.53
CA PRO A 51 -1.37 5.32 -5.76
C PRO A 51 -1.87 4.65 -7.04
N ALA A 52 -0.99 3.91 -7.71
CA ALA A 52 -1.30 3.33 -9.02
C ALA A 52 -2.50 2.37 -8.97
N CYS A 53 -2.60 1.55 -7.92
CA CYS A 53 -3.72 0.62 -7.75
C CYS A 53 -5.06 1.33 -7.55
N VAL A 54 -5.06 2.47 -6.87
CA VAL A 54 -6.26 3.30 -6.68
C VAL A 54 -6.73 3.84 -8.03
N LYS A 55 -5.81 4.39 -8.82
CA LYS A 55 -6.12 4.91 -10.15
C LYS A 55 -6.64 3.80 -11.08
N ALA A 56 -6.02 2.63 -11.04
CA ALA A 56 -6.39 1.51 -11.89
C ALA A 56 -7.70 0.83 -11.51
N SER A 57 -8.14 0.97 -10.26
CA SER A 57 -9.30 0.25 -9.73
C SER A 57 -10.66 0.85 -10.10
N ASN A 58 -10.69 2.07 -10.68
CA ASN A 58 -11.93 2.79 -11.02
C ASN A 58 -12.90 2.92 -9.85
N GLY A 59 -12.39 3.26 -8.66
CA GLY A 59 -13.20 3.48 -7.47
C GLY A 59 -13.36 2.27 -6.55
N ALA A 60 -12.86 1.10 -6.94
CA ALA A 60 -12.89 -0.07 -6.07
C ALA A 60 -11.97 0.04 -4.86
N ILE A 61 -10.88 0.80 -4.99
CA ILE A 61 -9.94 1.07 -3.91
C ILE A 61 -9.94 2.57 -3.65
N VAL A 62 -10.17 2.95 -2.39
CA VAL A 62 -10.13 4.34 -1.94
C VAL A 62 -8.93 4.53 -1.02
N PHE A 63 -8.19 5.59 -1.22
CA PHE A 63 -6.99 5.91 -0.43
C PHE A 63 -7.10 7.33 0.12
N GLY A 64 -6.60 7.52 1.34
CA GLY A 64 -6.56 8.86 1.94
C GLY A 64 -5.88 8.87 3.29
N ASP A 65 -5.77 10.07 3.85
CA ASP A 65 -5.17 10.30 5.17
C ASP A 65 -6.24 10.17 6.26
N LEU A 66 -6.09 9.19 7.14
CA LEU A 66 -7.00 8.99 8.26
C LEU A 66 -6.95 10.12 9.30
N ASN A 67 -5.87 10.88 9.32
CA ASN A 67 -5.73 12.02 10.25
C ASN A 67 -6.43 13.29 9.77
N ASP A 68 -6.78 13.36 8.50
CA ASP A 68 -7.54 14.47 7.93
C ASP A 68 -9.05 14.20 8.06
N PRO A 69 -9.78 14.93 8.92
CA PRO A 69 -11.21 14.69 9.14
C PRO A 69 -12.07 14.98 7.91
N ASP A 70 -11.57 15.80 6.98
CA ASP A 70 -12.29 16.19 5.76
C ASP A 70 -11.95 15.32 4.56
N SER A 71 -11.07 14.31 4.74
CA SER A 71 -10.68 13.42 3.65
C SER A 71 -11.82 12.50 3.19
N GLU A 72 -11.78 12.13 1.91
CA GLU A 72 -12.76 11.20 1.33
C GLU A 72 -12.74 9.85 2.05
N ILE A 73 -11.57 9.36 2.45
CA ILE A 73 -11.45 8.08 3.16
C ILE A 73 -12.25 8.10 4.48
N ARG A 74 -12.23 9.20 5.20
CA ARG A 74 -13.00 9.34 6.44
C ARG A 74 -14.51 9.31 6.16
N ARG A 75 -14.94 9.95 5.08
CA ARG A 75 -16.34 9.92 4.65
C ARG A 75 -16.77 8.49 4.30
N VAL A 76 -15.98 7.79 3.50
CA VAL A 76 -16.27 6.41 3.08
C VAL A 76 -16.37 5.48 4.29
N LEU A 77 -15.47 5.61 5.27
CA LEU A 77 -15.49 4.81 6.49
C LEU A 77 -16.71 5.08 7.37
N ARG A 78 -17.24 6.31 7.36
CA ARG A 78 -18.45 6.65 8.11
C ARG A 78 -19.72 6.12 7.45
N GLU A 79 -19.74 6.11 6.12
CA GLU A 79 -20.94 5.72 5.35
C GLU A 79 -21.08 4.23 5.13
N ASN A 80 -20.02 3.45 5.32
CA ASN A 80 -19.98 2.03 5.01
C ASN A 80 -19.61 1.21 6.23
N PHE A 81 -20.16 0.01 6.33
CA PHE A 81 -19.71 -0.99 7.30
C PHE A 81 -18.42 -1.62 6.78
N THR A 82 -17.37 -1.61 7.60
CA THR A 82 -16.06 -2.13 7.22
C THR A 82 -15.53 -3.14 8.23
N ILE A 83 -14.71 -4.05 7.74
CA ILE A 83 -13.97 -4.99 8.58
C ILE A 83 -12.48 -4.84 8.37
N ARG A 84 -11.71 -5.22 9.38
CA ARG A 84 -10.25 -5.36 9.32
C ARG A 84 -9.90 -6.83 9.51
N ARG A 85 -8.78 -7.25 8.93
CA ARG A 85 -8.28 -8.61 9.11
C ARG A 85 -7.56 -8.74 10.46
N LYS A 86 -7.77 -9.87 11.14
CA LYS A 86 -7.04 -10.29 12.34
C LYS A 86 -7.00 -9.21 13.44
N VAL A 87 -8.17 -8.66 13.75
CA VAL A 87 -8.34 -7.60 14.76
C VAL A 87 -7.83 -8.05 16.12
N GLU A 88 -7.99 -9.34 16.42
CA GLU A 88 -7.59 -9.97 17.69
C GLU A 88 -6.10 -9.87 17.99
N LEU A 89 -5.26 -9.64 16.97
CA LEU A 89 -3.81 -9.49 17.15
C LEU A 89 -3.38 -8.09 17.59
N GLY A 90 -4.28 -7.11 17.56
CA GLY A 90 -4.01 -5.75 18.03
C GLY A 90 -3.04 -4.96 17.14
N THR A 91 -2.82 -5.37 15.89
CA THR A 91 -1.88 -4.73 14.97
C THR A 91 -2.41 -3.45 14.34
N ASN A 92 -3.70 -3.15 14.46
CA ASN A 92 -4.37 -1.97 13.91
C ASN A 92 -4.06 -1.74 12.41
N PRO A 93 -4.36 -2.72 11.54
CA PRO A 93 -4.07 -2.57 10.12
C PRO A 93 -4.83 -1.41 9.50
N CYS A 94 -4.20 -0.72 8.55
CA CYS A 94 -4.77 0.43 7.87
C CYS A 94 -5.52 0.05 6.58
N VAL A 95 -5.77 -1.24 6.36
CA VAL A 95 -6.58 -1.72 5.24
C VAL A 95 -7.95 -2.13 5.76
N PHE A 96 -8.99 -1.53 5.20
CA PHE A 96 -10.37 -1.76 5.55
C PHE A 96 -11.10 -2.38 4.37
N TYR A 97 -11.97 -3.32 4.62
CA TYR A 97 -12.80 -3.96 3.58
C TYR A 97 -14.26 -3.58 3.79
N ILE A 98 -14.87 -3.02 2.77
CA ILE A 98 -16.32 -2.73 2.77
C ILE A 98 -17.07 -4.04 2.54
N VAL A 99 -18.03 -4.31 3.37
CA VAL A 99 -18.85 -5.52 3.30
C VAL A 99 -20.31 -5.20 3.05
#